data_87461c7449d8d3bb5225d1ea6f954dc2
#
_entry.id   87461c7449d8d3bb5225d1ea6f954dc2
#
_cell.length_a   1.000
_cell.length_b   1.000
_cell.length_c   1.000
_cell.angle_alpha   90.00
_cell.angle_beta   90.00
_cell.angle_gamma   90.00
#
_symmetry.space_group_name_H-M   'P 1'
#
loop_
_entity.id
_entity.type
_entity.pdbx_description
1 polymer ?
#
loop_
_entity_poly.entity_id
_entity_poly.type
_entity_poly.pdbx_seq_one_letter_code
_entity_poly.pdbx_strand_id
1 'polypeptide(L)'
;VVRTFGSDFLINPGINDAWYNPATVGQGFLITVFPEIKQVFLAWFTYDIEQPPEDVTAMLGEPGHRWLTAQGPYEGDTANLTVFVTEGGIFDSGEPPTTTDPAGDGTITLQFADCENGLIDYDITSVNRKGRIPIERIALDNVPLCETLNTAE
;
A
#
# COMPACT_ATOMS: atom_id res chain seq x y z
N VAL A 1 10.80 -9.02 25.08
CA VAL A 1 10.87 -10.08 24.09
C VAL A 1 11.78 -9.66 22.95
N VAL A 2 12.73 -10.49 22.66
CA VAL A 2 13.62 -10.25 21.53
C VAL A 2 12.95 -10.75 20.27
N ARG A 3 12.88 -9.89 19.26
CA ARG A 3 12.29 -10.27 18.00
C ARG A 3 13.35 -10.91 17.11
N THR A 4 13.02 -12.03 16.53
CA THR A 4 13.87 -12.66 15.55
C THR A 4 13.78 -11.94 14.20
N PHE A 5 12.56 -11.49 13.86
CA PHE A 5 12.30 -10.76 12.63
C PHE A 5 11.56 -9.48 12.98
N GLY A 6 11.75 -8.46 12.15
CA GLY A 6 11.14 -7.18 12.38
C GLY A 6 11.95 -6.34 13.34
N SER A 7 11.33 -5.35 13.89
CA SER A 7 11.98 -4.33 14.71
C SER A 7 11.14 -4.04 15.96
N ASP A 8 11.65 -3.15 16.80
CA ASP A 8 10.88 -2.66 17.95
C ASP A 8 9.96 -1.50 17.56
N PHE A 9 9.90 -1.17 16.30
CA PHE A 9 9.09 -0.07 15.80
C PHE A 9 7.60 -0.34 16.06
N LEU A 10 6.87 0.71 16.36
CA LEU A 10 5.42 0.64 16.56
C LEU A 10 4.73 1.45 15.47
N ILE A 11 3.94 0.78 14.65
CA ILE A 11 3.14 1.46 13.61
C ILE A 11 2.25 2.49 14.31
N ASN A 12 2.22 3.71 13.77
CA ASN A 12 1.51 4.83 14.37
C ASN A 12 1.11 5.83 13.28
N PRO A 13 0.22 6.78 13.58
CA PRO A 13 -0.26 7.73 12.56
C PRO A 13 0.82 8.63 11.95
N GLY A 14 2.00 8.71 12.54
CA GLY A 14 3.11 9.43 11.90
C GLY A 14 3.60 8.74 10.62
N ILE A 15 3.16 7.51 10.37
CA ILE A 15 3.41 6.80 9.13
C ILE A 15 2.56 7.35 7.97
N ASN A 16 1.45 8.03 8.26
CA ASN A 16 0.55 8.58 7.25
C ASN A 16 1.33 9.47 6.30
N ASP A 17 1.51 9.01 5.06
CA ASP A 17 2.36 9.72 4.11
C ASP A 17 2.33 9.04 2.75
N ALA A 18 3.07 9.64 1.81
CA ALA A 18 3.33 9.05 0.52
C ALA A 18 4.69 8.36 0.56
N TRP A 19 4.70 7.09 0.16
CA TRP A 19 5.86 6.22 0.20
C TRP A 19 6.15 5.67 -1.19
N TYR A 20 7.38 5.37 -1.49
CA TYR A 20 7.74 4.85 -2.79
C TYR A 20 9.06 4.08 -2.74
N ASN A 21 9.33 3.34 -3.84
CA ASN A 21 10.61 2.70 -4.05
C ASN A 21 11.36 3.51 -5.11
N PRO A 22 12.51 4.10 -4.77
CA PRO A 22 13.26 4.89 -5.76
C PRO A 22 13.65 4.11 -7.02
N ALA A 23 13.70 2.78 -6.96
CA ALA A 23 14.04 1.97 -8.11
C ALA A 23 12.89 1.86 -9.12
N THR A 24 11.66 2.22 -8.72
CA THR A 24 10.48 2.15 -9.60
C THR A 24 9.70 3.46 -9.56
N VAL A 25 10.37 4.53 -9.96
CA VAL A 25 9.80 5.88 -9.99
C VAL A 25 8.52 5.87 -10.83
N GLY A 26 7.52 6.64 -10.38
CA GLY A 26 6.22 6.67 -11.04
C GLY A 26 5.22 5.72 -10.43
N GLN A 27 5.63 4.96 -9.44
CA GLN A 27 4.76 4.06 -8.66
C GLN A 27 4.91 4.41 -7.19
N GLY A 28 3.89 4.14 -6.40
CA GLY A 28 3.99 4.47 -4.99
C GLY A 28 2.76 4.07 -4.21
N PHE A 29 2.81 4.44 -2.92
CA PHE A 29 1.80 4.03 -1.95
C PHE A 29 1.39 5.22 -1.11
N LEU A 30 0.10 5.34 -0.86
CA LEU A 30 -0.41 6.24 0.17
C LEU A 30 -0.85 5.35 1.32
N ILE A 31 -0.33 5.62 2.51
CA ILE A 31 -0.57 4.77 3.68
C ILE A 31 -1.23 5.61 4.77
N THR A 32 -2.30 5.07 5.35
CA THR A 32 -3.01 5.71 6.46
C THR A 32 -3.19 4.71 7.59
N VAL A 33 -2.84 5.14 8.79
CA VAL A 33 -2.99 4.34 10.01
C VAL A 33 -4.17 4.87 10.80
N PHE A 34 -5.07 3.98 11.20
CA PHE A 34 -6.24 4.30 12.01
C PHE A 34 -6.05 3.66 13.39
N PRO A 35 -5.48 4.40 14.36
CA PRO A 35 -5.08 3.78 15.62
C PRO A 35 -6.25 3.34 16.50
N GLU A 36 -7.40 3.99 16.38
CA GLU A 36 -8.52 3.65 17.26
C GLU A 36 -9.13 2.30 16.90
N ILE A 37 -9.06 1.91 15.65
CA ILE A 37 -9.57 0.62 15.21
C ILE A 37 -8.46 -0.36 14.84
N LYS A 38 -7.22 0.05 15.02
CA LYS A 38 -6.03 -0.79 14.76
C LYS A 38 -6.00 -1.32 13.35
N GLN A 39 -6.22 -0.43 12.38
CA GLN A 39 -6.27 -0.78 10.97
C GLN A 39 -5.31 0.09 10.18
N VAL A 40 -4.79 -0.45 9.10
CA VAL A 40 -4.03 0.30 8.10
C VAL A 40 -4.75 0.20 6.77
N PHE A 41 -4.85 1.31 6.07
CA PHE A 41 -5.33 1.37 4.70
C PHE A 41 -4.18 1.82 3.81
N LEU A 42 -4.05 1.19 2.64
CA LEU A 42 -2.98 1.49 1.70
C LEU A 42 -3.58 1.56 0.29
N ALA A 43 -3.20 2.59 -0.46
CA ALA A 43 -3.50 2.67 -1.89
C ALA A 43 -2.18 2.54 -2.64
N TRP A 44 -2.15 1.69 -3.65
CA TRP A 44 -0.96 1.39 -4.44
C TRP A 44 -1.21 1.84 -5.87
N PHE A 45 -0.43 2.79 -6.33
CA PHE A 45 -0.49 3.27 -7.71
C PHE A 45 0.61 2.60 -8.50
N THR A 46 0.25 1.88 -9.55
CA THR A 46 1.20 1.06 -10.28
C THR A 46 0.76 0.92 -11.74
N TYR A 47 1.25 -0.09 -12.40
CA TYR A 47 0.91 -0.37 -13.80
C TYR A 47 0.54 -1.83 -13.93
N ASP A 48 -0.05 -2.18 -15.08
CA ASP A 48 -0.34 -3.58 -15.36
C ASP A 48 0.96 -4.38 -15.49
N ILE A 49 0.84 -5.69 -15.35
CA ILE A 49 2.01 -6.57 -15.40
C ILE A 49 2.62 -6.63 -16.79
N GLU A 50 1.86 -6.23 -17.83
CA GLU A 50 2.34 -6.14 -19.20
C GLU A 50 1.86 -4.83 -19.78
N GLN A 51 2.65 -4.26 -20.68
CA GLN A 51 2.20 -3.07 -21.40
C GLN A 51 1.03 -3.45 -22.31
N PRO A 52 -0.03 -2.64 -22.35
CA PRO A 52 -1.13 -2.91 -23.26
C PRO A 52 -0.68 -2.77 -24.72
N PRO A 53 -1.39 -3.40 -25.67
CA PRO A 53 -1.10 -3.23 -27.09
C PRO A 53 -1.14 -1.75 -27.48
N GLU A 54 -0.37 -1.39 -28.51
CA GLU A 54 -0.23 0.00 -28.92
C GLU A 54 -1.54 0.61 -29.42
N ASP A 55 -2.46 -0.22 -29.91
CA ASP A 55 -3.74 0.26 -30.42
C ASP A 55 -4.82 0.41 -29.34
N VAL A 56 -4.49 0.09 -28.08
CA VAL A 56 -5.41 0.30 -26.96
C VAL A 56 -5.23 1.74 -26.48
N THR A 57 -6.34 2.44 -26.30
CA THR A 57 -6.29 3.83 -25.84
C THR A 57 -7.14 4.02 -24.59
N ALA A 58 -6.80 5.04 -23.84
CA ALA A 58 -7.58 5.52 -22.69
C ALA A 58 -7.73 7.02 -22.83
N MET A 59 -8.85 7.55 -22.33
CA MET A 59 -9.10 8.99 -22.44
C MET A 59 -8.50 9.76 -21.28
N LEU A 60 -8.30 9.08 -20.14
CA LEU A 60 -7.72 9.69 -18.96
C LEU A 60 -6.59 8.79 -18.47
N GLY A 61 -5.37 9.29 -18.54
CA GLY A 61 -4.20 8.52 -18.18
C GLY A 61 -3.81 7.54 -19.28
N GLU A 62 -2.91 6.63 -18.96
CA GLU A 62 -2.47 5.61 -19.90
C GLU A 62 -3.27 4.32 -19.70
N PRO A 63 -3.44 3.53 -20.76
CA PRO A 63 -4.18 2.27 -20.63
C PRO A 63 -3.62 1.31 -19.59
N GLY A 64 -2.32 1.39 -19.31
CA GLY A 64 -1.66 0.50 -18.34
C GLY A 64 -1.70 0.95 -16.92
N HIS A 65 -2.27 2.13 -16.62
CA HIS A 65 -2.35 2.61 -15.25
C HIS A 65 -3.25 1.72 -14.41
N ARG A 66 -2.80 1.36 -13.23
CA ARG A 66 -3.57 0.52 -12.31
C ARG A 66 -3.43 1.04 -10.90
N TRP A 67 -4.46 0.82 -10.10
CA TRP A 67 -4.39 1.10 -8.68
C TRP A 67 -5.04 -0.06 -7.93
N LEU A 68 -4.51 -0.32 -6.76
CA LEU A 68 -5.02 -1.34 -5.86
C LEU A 68 -5.20 -0.70 -4.50
N THR A 69 -6.07 -1.28 -3.66
CA THR A 69 -6.12 -0.90 -2.26
C THR A 69 -5.86 -2.13 -1.41
N ALA A 70 -5.45 -1.89 -0.17
CA ALA A 70 -5.26 -2.97 0.78
C ALA A 70 -5.57 -2.44 2.17
N GLN A 71 -6.17 -3.28 3.01
CA GLN A 71 -6.45 -2.88 4.38
C GLN A 71 -6.44 -4.08 5.29
N GLY A 72 -6.16 -3.84 6.55
CA GLY A 72 -6.15 -4.89 7.54
C GLY A 72 -5.57 -4.43 8.86
N PRO A 73 -5.50 -5.34 9.83
CA PRO A 73 -5.03 -4.99 11.17
C PRO A 73 -3.52 -4.87 11.23
N TYR A 74 -3.04 -4.16 12.24
CA TYR A 74 -1.61 -4.09 12.54
C TYR A 74 -1.34 -4.36 13.99
N GLU A 75 -0.14 -4.82 14.25
CA GLU A 75 0.35 -5.00 15.60
C GLU A 75 1.86 -4.84 15.59
N GLY A 76 2.39 -4.03 16.52
CA GLY A 76 3.83 -3.76 16.55
C GLY A 76 4.27 -3.07 15.27
N ASP A 77 5.26 -3.64 14.60
CA ASP A 77 5.84 -3.08 13.40
C ASP A 77 5.20 -3.64 12.11
N THR A 78 4.18 -4.47 12.20
CA THR A 78 3.68 -5.25 11.06
C THR A 78 2.18 -5.08 10.87
N ALA A 79 1.76 -4.87 9.63
CA ALA A 79 0.36 -4.88 9.24
C ALA A 79 0.12 -5.99 8.22
N ASN A 80 -0.95 -6.75 8.42
CA ASN A 80 -1.34 -7.82 7.50
C ASN A 80 -2.60 -7.38 6.78
N LEU A 81 -2.47 -7.10 5.48
CA LEU A 81 -3.51 -6.46 4.70
C LEU A 81 -4.05 -7.40 3.64
N THR A 82 -5.34 -7.25 3.34
CA THR A 82 -5.97 -7.91 2.22
C THR A 82 -6.02 -6.93 1.05
N VAL A 83 -5.61 -7.40 -0.12
CA VAL A 83 -5.59 -6.58 -1.34
C VAL A 83 -6.96 -6.63 -2.00
N PHE A 84 -7.43 -5.49 -2.49
CA PHE A 84 -8.69 -5.39 -3.21
C PHE A 84 -8.47 -4.70 -4.55
N VAL A 85 -9.11 -5.25 -5.59
CA VAL A 85 -9.16 -4.67 -6.92
C VAL A 85 -10.59 -4.28 -7.20
N THR A 86 -10.82 -3.02 -7.56
CA THR A 86 -12.15 -2.52 -7.88
C THR A 86 -12.21 -2.19 -9.37
N GLU A 87 -13.25 -2.63 -10.04
CA GLU A 87 -13.35 -2.50 -11.50
C GLU A 87 -14.75 -2.08 -11.93
N GLY A 88 -14.87 -1.68 -13.18
CA GLY A 88 -16.15 -1.47 -13.85
C GLY A 88 -16.72 -0.06 -13.73
N GLY A 89 -16.01 0.86 -13.09
CA GLY A 89 -16.51 2.22 -12.91
C GLY A 89 -16.25 3.11 -14.10
N ILE A 90 -16.90 4.26 -14.09
CA ILE A 90 -16.73 5.33 -15.08
C ILE A 90 -16.48 6.62 -14.30
N PHE A 91 -15.67 7.49 -14.89
CA PHE A 91 -15.27 8.75 -14.26
C PHE A 91 -16.46 9.49 -13.66
N ASP A 92 -16.35 9.79 -12.38
CA ASP A 92 -17.31 10.61 -11.62
C ASP A 92 -18.77 10.17 -11.81
N SER A 93 -19.00 8.85 -11.93
CA SER A 93 -20.34 8.32 -12.15
C SER A 93 -20.58 7.10 -11.25
N GLY A 94 -21.79 7.00 -10.73
CA GLY A 94 -22.22 5.81 -10.00
C GLY A 94 -22.78 4.71 -10.90
N GLU A 95 -22.84 4.96 -12.21
CA GLU A 95 -23.36 4.01 -13.17
C GLU A 95 -22.38 3.78 -14.29
N PRO A 96 -22.02 2.53 -14.60
CA PRO A 96 -22.45 1.32 -13.89
C PRO A 96 -21.77 1.20 -12.53
N PRO A 97 -22.34 0.44 -11.59
CA PRO A 97 -21.70 0.27 -10.29
C PRO A 97 -20.39 -0.50 -10.42
N THR A 98 -19.44 -0.18 -9.55
CA THR A 98 -18.19 -0.91 -9.50
C THR A 98 -18.38 -2.26 -8.83
N THR A 99 -17.43 -3.17 -9.05
CA THR A 99 -17.39 -4.45 -8.38
C THR A 99 -16.05 -4.65 -7.70
N THR A 100 -16.09 -5.24 -6.52
CA THR A 100 -14.90 -5.61 -5.76
C THR A 100 -15.19 -6.95 -5.11
N ASP A 101 -14.29 -7.92 -5.29
CA ASP A 101 -14.46 -9.21 -4.62
C ASP A 101 -14.23 -9.01 -3.12
N PRO A 102 -15.22 -9.26 -2.26
CA PRO A 102 -15.04 -9.06 -0.82
C PRO A 102 -14.02 -10.00 -0.20
N ALA A 103 -13.68 -11.11 -0.85
CA ALA A 103 -12.63 -12.01 -0.39
C ALA A 103 -11.24 -11.46 -0.70
N GLY A 104 -11.15 -10.45 -1.57
CA GLY A 104 -9.89 -9.85 -1.92
C GLY A 104 -9.14 -10.56 -3.03
N ASP A 105 -7.96 -10.03 -3.36
CA ASP A 105 -7.12 -10.54 -4.45
C ASP A 105 -5.69 -10.74 -3.95
N GLY A 106 -5.55 -11.35 -2.79
CA GLY A 106 -4.24 -11.59 -2.22
C GLY A 106 -3.95 -10.74 -1.01
N THR A 107 -2.68 -10.65 -0.65
CA THR A 107 -2.27 -10.04 0.61
C THR A 107 -1.06 -9.13 0.43
N ILE A 108 -0.93 -8.21 1.37
CA ILE A 108 0.29 -7.42 1.56
C ILE A 108 0.66 -7.52 3.03
N THR A 109 1.93 -7.81 3.30
CA THR A 109 2.50 -7.63 4.62
C THR A 109 3.34 -6.37 4.59
N LEU A 110 2.96 -5.40 5.41
CA LEU A 110 3.63 -4.10 5.50
C LEU A 110 4.39 -4.06 6.81
N GLN A 111 5.69 -3.80 6.74
CA GLN A 111 6.54 -3.85 7.92
C GLN A 111 7.48 -2.66 7.92
N PHE A 112 7.70 -2.05 9.10
CA PHE A 112 8.57 -0.88 9.20
C PHE A 112 9.76 -1.19 10.11
N ALA A 113 10.94 -0.79 9.65
CA ALA A 113 12.14 -0.88 10.47
C ALA A 113 12.28 0.34 11.37
N ASP A 114 11.86 1.49 10.87
CA ASP A 114 11.91 2.77 11.57
C ASP A 114 10.95 3.74 10.88
N CYS A 115 11.02 5.01 11.24
CA CYS A 115 10.11 6.02 10.68
C CYS A 115 10.41 6.38 9.23
N GLU A 116 11.50 5.89 8.66
CA GLU A 116 11.88 6.25 7.29
C GLU A 116 11.93 5.05 6.35
N ASN A 117 11.89 3.82 6.86
CA ASN A 117 12.10 2.63 6.04
C ASN A 117 11.02 1.59 6.27
N GLY A 118 10.37 1.18 5.20
CA GLY A 118 9.37 0.14 5.24
C GLY A 118 9.63 -0.93 4.19
N LEU A 119 8.87 -2.01 4.30
CA LEU A 119 8.99 -3.14 3.40
C LEU A 119 7.60 -3.68 3.11
N ILE A 120 7.33 -3.90 1.83
CA ILE A 120 6.06 -4.48 1.39
C ILE A 120 6.34 -5.84 0.76
N ASP A 121 5.73 -6.87 1.32
CA ASP A 121 5.70 -8.19 0.71
C ASP A 121 4.30 -8.40 0.14
N TYR A 122 4.18 -8.55 -1.17
CA TYR A 122 2.89 -8.72 -1.81
C TYR A 122 2.73 -10.09 -2.43
N ASP A 123 1.49 -10.54 -2.49
CA ASP A 123 1.09 -11.79 -3.14
C ASP A 123 -0.26 -11.52 -3.79
N ILE A 124 -0.26 -11.23 -5.09
CA ILE A 124 -1.47 -10.87 -5.84
C ILE A 124 -1.99 -12.12 -6.54
N THR A 125 -3.15 -12.60 -6.11
CA THR A 125 -3.67 -13.89 -6.54
C THR A 125 -4.00 -13.93 -8.04
N SER A 126 -4.72 -12.92 -8.54
CA SER A 126 -5.26 -12.95 -9.90
C SER A 126 -4.17 -12.96 -10.97
N VAL A 127 -2.99 -12.40 -10.69
CA VAL A 127 -1.89 -12.36 -11.65
C VAL A 127 -0.75 -13.26 -11.24
N ASN A 128 -0.91 -14.00 -10.13
CA ASN A 128 0.09 -14.95 -9.62
C ASN A 128 1.46 -14.29 -9.49
N ARG A 129 1.50 -13.11 -8.86
CA ARG A 129 2.74 -12.36 -8.66
C ARG A 129 3.02 -12.18 -7.18
N LYS A 130 4.26 -12.45 -6.80
CA LYS A 130 4.77 -12.23 -5.45
C LYS A 130 6.03 -11.43 -5.55
N GLY A 131 6.26 -10.57 -4.57
CA GLY A 131 7.48 -9.79 -4.56
C GLY A 131 7.64 -9.00 -3.29
N ARG A 132 8.78 -8.33 -3.21
CA ARG A 132 9.17 -7.55 -2.05
C ARG A 132 9.62 -6.18 -2.53
N ILE A 133 9.06 -5.14 -1.93
CA ILE A 133 9.35 -3.76 -2.33
C ILE A 133 9.80 -3.00 -1.10
N PRO A 134 11.08 -2.58 -1.03
CA PRO A 134 11.49 -1.64 0.01
C PRO A 134 10.92 -0.26 -0.31
N ILE A 135 10.42 0.42 0.70
CA ILE A 135 9.82 1.74 0.52
C ILE A 135 10.43 2.75 1.47
N GLU A 136 10.46 4.00 1.00
CA GLU A 136 10.88 5.13 1.80
C GLU A 136 9.93 6.29 1.55
N ARG A 137 10.02 7.32 2.40
CA ARG A 137 9.11 8.47 2.27
C ARG A 137 9.52 9.36 1.13
N ILE A 138 8.53 10.00 0.50
CA ILE A 138 8.81 11.04 -0.49
C ILE A 138 9.31 12.29 0.24
N ALA A 139 8.75 12.60 1.42
CA ALA A 139 9.15 13.75 2.22
C ALA A 139 9.36 13.34 3.67
N LEU A 140 10.12 14.12 4.42
CA LEU A 140 10.51 13.76 5.78
C LEU A 140 9.82 14.60 6.85
N ASP A 141 8.83 15.39 6.48
CA ASP A 141 8.21 16.33 7.41
C ASP A 141 7.40 15.64 8.52
N ASN A 142 6.95 14.41 8.31
CA ASN A 142 6.23 13.66 9.34
C ASN A 142 7.12 12.73 10.17
N VAL A 143 8.42 12.70 9.90
CA VAL A 143 9.32 11.84 10.66
C VAL A 143 9.34 12.20 12.15
N PRO A 144 9.41 13.50 12.53
CA PRO A 144 9.40 13.83 13.97
C PRO A 144 8.12 13.37 14.66
N LEU A 145 6.97 13.47 14.02
CA LEU A 145 5.73 12.98 14.61
C LEU A 145 5.78 11.46 14.79
N CYS A 146 6.25 10.76 13.76
CA CYS A 146 6.38 9.30 13.84
C CYS A 146 7.30 8.90 14.99
N GLU A 147 8.43 9.58 15.15
CA GLU A 147 9.38 9.26 16.21
C GLU A 147 8.78 9.54 17.60
N THR A 148 8.01 10.62 17.73
CA THR A 148 7.34 10.93 18.98
C THR A 148 6.33 9.83 19.33
N LEU A 149 5.55 9.38 18.36
CA LEU A 149 4.51 8.38 18.58
C LEU A 149 5.07 6.95 18.66
N ASN A 150 6.30 6.74 18.28
CA ASN A 150 6.93 5.42 18.35
C ASN A 150 7.35 5.03 19.75
N THR A 151 7.17 5.88 20.74
CA THR A 151 7.45 5.53 22.12
C THR A 151 6.35 4.58 22.60
N ALA A 152 6.75 3.48 23.14
CA ALA A 152 5.80 2.51 23.63
C ALA A 152 5.06 3.01 24.82
N GLU A 153 4.17 2.72 25.01
CA GLU A 153 3.61 2.72 25.93
C GLU A 153 3.03 2.46 26.47
#